data_8c37454eb738ee5d0eebb236e859592a
#
_entry.id   8c37454eb738ee5d0eebb236e859592a
#
_cell.length_a   1.000
_cell.length_b   1.000
_cell.length_c   1.000
_cell.angle_alpha   90.00
_cell.angle_beta   90.00
_cell.angle_gamma   90.00
#
_symmetry.space_group_name_H-M   'P 1'
#
loop_
_entity.id
_entity.type
_entity.pdbx_description
1 polymer ?
#
loop_
_entity_poly.entity_id
_entity_poly.type
_entity_poly.pdbx_seq_one_letter_code
_entity_poly.pdbx_strand_id
1 'polypeptide(L)'
;DYVVAGFISLEEDTSKFIVNYFLFDIRQGRNLLNGTARSSADSLVLSSHKMSNRIYKQITGAEGIFTTKLMYILNPEKDKYQLNICDINGDNEITLFDSPEPIMSPDWSPDGKKISYVSFENGNSEIFIQDLSSGKRNSLRRYPGINSAPVWSPNGNYLAFVSSRSGNPDVYLYDLKTEKISRITAHYGIDTEPSFSANGRKLLFTSNRSGTPQLYEVSLITRKISRITFDGNYNARGRYFPDGKNIVFVLSLIH
;
A
#
# COMPACT_ATOMS: atom_id res chain seq x y z
N ASP A 1 -8.45 29.64 14.04
CA ASP A 1 -9.01 28.69 15.02
C ASP A 1 -10.37 28.18 14.53
N TYR A 2 -10.56 26.86 14.60
CA TYR A 2 -11.78 26.19 14.15
C TYR A 2 -12.43 25.43 15.30
N VAL A 3 -13.75 25.35 15.30
CA VAL A 3 -14.53 24.55 16.26
C VAL A 3 -15.45 23.60 15.49
N VAL A 4 -15.47 22.35 15.91
CA VAL A 4 -16.45 21.35 15.47
C VAL A 4 -17.48 21.20 16.58
N ALA A 5 -18.74 21.33 16.22
CA ALA A 5 -19.88 21.08 17.09
C ALA A 5 -20.83 20.09 16.43
N GLY A 6 -21.63 19.38 17.22
CA GLY A 6 -22.60 18.46 16.67
C GLY A 6 -23.48 17.83 17.72
N PHE A 7 -24.47 17.08 17.26
CA PHE A 7 -25.34 16.28 18.12
C PHE A 7 -25.70 14.96 17.44
N ILE A 8 -25.97 13.96 18.25
CA ILE A 8 -26.40 12.62 17.84
C ILE A 8 -27.80 12.40 18.34
N SER A 9 -28.67 11.89 17.46
CA SER A 9 -30.01 11.44 17.81
C SER A 9 -30.25 10.04 17.29
N LEU A 10 -31.11 9.27 17.98
CA LEU A 10 -31.58 7.97 17.52
C LEU A 10 -32.83 8.18 16.65
N GLU A 11 -32.87 7.52 15.49
CA GLU A 11 -34.04 7.52 14.61
C GLU A 11 -35.02 6.44 15.12
N GLU A 12 -36.24 6.83 15.50
CA GLU A 12 -37.16 5.99 16.27
C GLU A 12 -37.55 4.66 15.59
N ASP A 13 -37.68 4.66 14.25
CA ASP A 13 -38.18 3.48 13.52
C ASP A 13 -37.06 2.57 12.94
N THR A 14 -35.81 2.95 12.99
CA THR A 14 -34.74 2.27 12.23
C THR A 14 -33.54 1.82 13.05
N SER A 15 -33.50 2.14 14.35
CA SER A 15 -32.36 1.94 15.24
C SER A 15 -31.05 2.52 14.67
N LYS A 16 -31.15 3.54 13.81
CA LYS A 16 -30.02 4.25 13.22
C LYS A 16 -29.74 5.54 13.99
N PHE A 17 -28.48 5.87 14.06
CA PHE A 17 -28.03 7.14 14.59
C PHE A 17 -28.00 8.20 13.48
N ILE A 18 -28.51 9.38 13.77
CA ILE A 18 -28.35 10.58 12.95
C ILE A 18 -27.33 11.46 13.63
N VAL A 19 -26.21 11.71 12.96
CA VAL A 19 -25.13 12.56 13.43
C VAL A 19 -25.15 13.84 12.61
N ASN A 20 -25.45 14.97 13.27
CA ASN A 20 -25.33 16.28 12.66
C ASN A 20 -24.05 16.95 13.17
N TYR A 21 -23.27 17.54 12.27
CA TYR A 21 -22.02 18.20 12.63
C TYR A 21 -21.82 19.48 11.84
N PHE A 22 -21.11 20.42 12.46
CA PHE A 22 -20.88 21.76 11.95
C PHE A 22 -19.43 22.13 12.18
N LEU A 23 -18.83 22.82 11.22
CA LEU A 23 -17.49 23.40 11.33
C LEU A 23 -17.59 24.91 11.28
N PHE A 24 -17.05 25.57 12.29
CA PHE A 24 -17.03 27.02 12.40
C PHE A 24 -15.60 27.56 12.35
N ASP A 25 -15.40 28.64 11.61
CA ASP A 25 -14.23 29.50 11.73
C ASP A 25 -14.52 30.59 12.78
N ILE A 26 -13.86 30.49 13.93
CA ILE A 26 -14.09 31.40 15.05
C ILE A 26 -13.58 32.80 14.74
N ARG A 27 -12.47 32.92 13.96
CA ARG A 27 -11.90 34.24 13.64
C ARG A 27 -12.79 35.01 12.66
N GLN A 28 -13.45 34.32 11.76
CA GLN A 28 -14.32 34.94 10.76
C GLN A 28 -15.79 34.90 11.15
N GLY A 29 -16.13 34.26 12.28
CA GLY A 29 -17.51 34.15 12.78
C GLY A 29 -18.48 33.47 11.83
N ARG A 30 -17.99 32.55 10.99
CA ARG A 30 -18.80 31.90 9.95
C ARG A 30 -18.80 30.38 10.03
N ASN A 31 -19.91 29.80 9.61
CA ASN A 31 -20.03 28.37 9.40
C ASN A 31 -19.38 27.98 8.06
N LEU A 32 -18.46 27.02 8.09
CA LEU A 32 -17.72 26.53 6.92
C LEU A 32 -18.29 25.24 6.34
N LEU A 33 -18.93 24.40 7.18
CA LEU A 33 -19.41 23.09 6.76
C LEU A 33 -20.59 22.67 7.66
N ASN A 34 -21.64 22.19 7.02
CA ASN A 34 -22.76 21.48 7.66
C ASN A 34 -22.81 20.07 7.09
N GLY A 35 -23.01 19.08 7.93
CA GLY A 35 -23.13 17.71 7.49
C GLY A 35 -24.08 16.90 8.36
N THR A 36 -24.70 15.92 7.73
CA THR A 36 -25.52 14.90 8.40
C THR A 36 -25.07 13.53 7.91
N ALA A 37 -24.89 12.60 8.83
CA ALA A 37 -24.62 11.20 8.54
C ALA A 37 -25.65 10.32 9.24
N ARG A 38 -26.15 9.29 8.53
CA ARG A 38 -26.97 8.22 9.11
C ARG A 38 -26.11 6.96 9.22
N SER A 39 -26.12 6.32 10.39
CA SER A 39 -25.23 5.20 10.69
C SER A 39 -25.89 4.20 11.63
N SER A 40 -25.67 2.91 11.42
CA SER A 40 -25.90 1.90 12.44
C SER A 40 -24.83 1.99 13.54
N ALA A 41 -25.05 1.36 14.68
CA ALA A 41 -24.06 1.28 15.75
C ALA A 41 -22.70 0.80 15.25
N ASP A 42 -22.68 -0.30 14.47
CA ASP A 42 -21.46 -0.93 13.96
C ASP A 42 -20.69 -0.06 12.94
N SER A 43 -21.35 0.92 12.33
CA SER A 43 -20.74 1.80 11.32
C SER A 43 -20.48 3.23 11.80
N LEU A 44 -20.74 3.52 13.10
CA LEU A 44 -20.51 4.86 13.66
C LEU A 44 -19.05 5.29 13.54
N VAL A 45 -18.09 4.41 13.84
CA VAL A 45 -16.65 4.69 13.74
C VAL A 45 -16.28 5.07 12.30
N LEU A 46 -16.71 4.27 11.32
CA LEU A 46 -16.45 4.57 9.91
C LEU A 46 -17.12 5.89 9.49
N SER A 47 -18.31 6.18 9.99
CA SER A 47 -19.00 7.44 9.72
C SER A 47 -18.25 8.63 10.33
N SER A 48 -17.70 8.50 11.55
CA SER A 48 -16.88 9.54 12.17
C SER A 48 -15.60 9.80 11.36
N HIS A 49 -14.93 8.77 10.87
CA HIS A 49 -13.76 8.89 9.99
C HIS A 49 -14.09 9.63 8.67
N LYS A 50 -15.24 9.32 8.07
CA LYS A 50 -15.71 10.03 6.86
C LYS A 50 -16.00 11.51 7.14
N MET A 51 -16.60 11.82 8.29
CA MET A 51 -16.82 13.21 8.73
C MET A 51 -15.49 13.92 8.94
N SER A 52 -14.54 13.28 9.62
CA SER A 52 -13.18 13.82 9.84
C SER A 52 -12.46 14.13 8.53
N ASN A 53 -12.57 13.25 7.52
CA ASN A 53 -12.02 13.51 6.19
C ASN A 53 -12.62 14.76 5.56
N ARG A 54 -13.94 14.97 5.64
CA ARG A 54 -14.61 16.16 5.11
C ARG A 54 -14.20 17.44 5.83
N ILE A 55 -14.12 17.38 7.16
CA ILE A 55 -13.66 18.50 7.99
C ILE A 55 -12.22 18.86 7.65
N TYR A 56 -11.34 17.86 7.59
CA TYR A 56 -9.92 18.05 7.25
C TYR A 56 -9.76 18.70 5.87
N LYS A 57 -10.49 18.19 4.88
CA LYS A 57 -10.46 18.74 3.52
C LYS A 57 -10.94 20.20 3.49
N GLN A 58 -11.98 20.53 4.27
CA GLN A 58 -12.49 21.90 4.35
C GLN A 58 -11.50 22.87 4.97
N ILE A 59 -10.71 22.41 5.95
CA ILE A 59 -9.70 23.24 6.63
C ILE A 59 -8.43 23.38 5.81
N THR A 60 -7.95 22.28 5.21
CA THR A 60 -6.60 22.21 4.63
C THR A 60 -6.58 22.23 3.09
N GLY A 61 -7.70 21.96 2.45
CA GLY A 61 -7.80 21.73 1.00
C GLY A 61 -7.31 20.35 0.55
N ALA A 62 -6.68 19.55 1.44
CA ALA A 62 -6.16 18.23 1.15
C ALA A 62 -7.16 17.13 1.52
N GLU A 63 -7.13 16.00 0.82
CA GLU A 63 -7.94 14.83 1.19
C GLU A 63 -7.50 14.30 2.57
N GLY A 64 -8.49 13.93 3.39
CA GLY A 64 -8.22 13.31 4.68
C GLY A 64 -7.86 11.83 4.55
N ILE A 65 -7.10 11.32 5.50
CA ILE A 65 -6.63 9.93 5.54
C ILE A 65 -7.34 9.06 6.59
N PHE A 66 -8.37 9.58 7.27
CA PHE A 66 -9.00 8.93 8.41
C PHE A 66 -9.75 7.62 8.07
N THR A 67 -10.10 7.41 6.79
CA THR A 67 -10.67 6.14 6.31
C THR A 67 -9.63 5.18 5.74
N THR A 68 -8.35 5.51 5.83
CA THR A 68 -7.26 4.66 5.37
C THR A 68 -7.14 3.44 6.29
N LYS A 69 -6.80 2.30 5.69
CA LYS A 69 -6.48 1.08 6.43
C LYS A 69 -4.98 0.82 6.43
N LEU A 70 -4.49 0.28 7.53
CA LEU A 70 -3.13 -0.22 7.66
C LEU A 70 -3.13 -1.73 7.43
N MET A 71 -2.11 -2.23 6.73
CA MET A 71 -1.83 -3.64 6.60
C MET A 71 -0.42 -3.92 7.10
N TYR A 72 -0.28 -4.92 7.95
CA TYR A 72 1.00 -5.24 8.59
C TYR A 72 1.10 -6.71 8.92
N ILE A 73 2.32 -7.13 9.16
CA ILE A 73 2.63 -8.50 9.58
C ILE A 73 3.03 -8.45 11.05
N LEU A 74 2.38 -9.28 11.83
CA LEU A 74 2.69 -9.49 13.24
C LEU A 74 3.36 -10.85 13.41
N ASN A 75 4.40 -10.90 14.24
CA ASN A 75 5.01 -12.14 14.71
C ASN A 75 4.88 -12.16 16.24
N PRO A 76 3.72 -12.57 16.78
CA PRO A 76 3.46 -12.53 18.22
C PRO A 76 4.28 -13.57 19.00
N GLU A 77 4.60 -14.67 18.35
CA GLU A 77 5.35 -15.79 18.92
C GLU A 77 6.23 -16.43 17.84
N LYS A 78 7.21 -17.22 18.28
CA LYS A 78 8.04 -17.99 17.34
C LYS A 78 7.15 -18.88 16.46
N ASP A 79 7.46 -18.93 15.17
CA ASP A 79 6.75 -19.73 14.17
C ASP A 79 5.25 -19.41 14.07
N LYS A 80 4.88 -18.15 14.29
CA LYS A 80 3.51 -17.65 14.14
C LYS A 80 3.51 -16.27 13.47
N TYR A 81 3.07 -16.21 12.24
CA TYR A 81 3.00 -14.99 11.44
C TYR A 81 1.54 -14.70 11.10
N GLN A 82 1.13 -13.46 11.29
CA GLN A 82 -0.22 -12.99 11.03
C GLN A 82 -0.19 -11.81 10.06
N LEU A 83 -0.98 -11.89 9.01
CA LEU A 83 -1.25 -10.77 8.12
C LEU A 83 -2.53 -10.09 8.59
N ASN A 84 -2.38 -8.90 9.11
CA ASN A 84 -3.46 -8.14 9.74
C ASN A 84 -3.78 -6.87 8.96
N ILE A 85 -5.05 -6.44 9.06
CA ILE A 85 -5.49 -5.09 8.68
C ILE A 85 -6.20 -4.44 9.85
N CYS A 86 -6.08 -3.12 9.97
CA CYS A 86 -6.83 -2.30 10.92
C CYS A 86 -7.14 -0.93 10.33
N ASP A 87 -7.96 -0.14 11.02
CA ASP A 87 -8.13 1.27 10.70
C ASP A 87 -6.87 2.06 11.02
N ILE A 88 -6.74 3.28 10.48
CA ILE A 88 -5.55 4.14 10.67
C ILE A 88 -5.23 4.43 12.14
N ASN A 89 -6.22 4.37 13.00
CA ASN A 89 -6.10 4.57 14.45
C ASN A 89 -5.81 3.27 15.25
N GLY A 90 -5.67 2.14 14.56
CA GLY A 90 -5.43 0.83 15.16
C GLY A 90 -6.68 0.04 15.54
N ASP A 91 -7.87 0.62 15.42
CA ASP A 91 -9.11 -0.07 15.72
C ASP A 91 -9.52 -1.05 14.60
N ASN A 92 -10.51 -1.92 14.89
CA ASN A 92 -11.09 -2.89 13.95
C ASN A 92 -10.04 -3.79 13.31
N GLU A 93 -9.09 -4.29 14.13
CA GLU A 93 -8.09 -5.24 13.67
C GLU A 93 -8.75 -6.56 13.23
N ILE A 94 -8.33 -7.03 12.06
CA ILE A 94 -8.77 -8.29 11.47
C ILE A 94 -7.54 -9.05 10.98
N THR A 95 -7.39 -10.30 11.40
CA THR A 95 -6.40 -11.23 10.85
C THR A 95 -6.94 -11.83 9.55
N LEU A 96 -6.26 -11.56 8.45
CA LEU A 96 -6.60 -12.07 7.11
C LEU A 96 -6.04 -13.46 6.86
N PHE A 97 -4.88 -13.75 7.44
CA PHE A 97 -4.16 -14.99 7.24
C PHE A 97 -3.17 -15.25 8.38
N ASP A 98 -3.18 -16.49 8.88
CA ASP A 98 -2.21 -17.03 9.84
C ASP A 98 -1.32 -18.06 9.18
N SER A 99 -0.03 -18.08 9.50
CA SER A 99 0.93 -19.06 8.97
C SER A 99 2.00 -19.39 10.02
N PRO A 100 2.44 -20.65 10.11
CA PRO A 100 3.64 -20.99 10.88
C PRO A 100 4.93 -20.54 10.16
N GLU A 101 4.83 -20.27 8.85
CA GLU A 101 5.93 -19.85 8.01
C GLU A 101 5.89 -18.34 7.74
N PRO A 102 7.04 -17.70 7.43
CA PRO A 102 7.09 -16.27 7.21
C PRO A 102 6.12 -15.75 6.16
N ILE A 103 5.55 -14.58 6.45
CA ILE A 103 4.79 -13.75 5.52
C ILE A 103 5.57 -12.45 5.34
N MET A 104 5.65 -11.92 4.12
CA MET A 104 6.47 -10.74 3.82
C MET A 104 5.84 -9.85 2.74
N SER A 105 6.28 -8.60 2.71
CA SER A 105 6.02 -7.64 1.61
C SER A 105 4.56 -7.53 1.20
N PRO A 106 3.63 -7.27 2.13
CA PRO A 106 2.24 -7.06 1.77
C PRO A 106 2.06 -5.74 1.00
N ASP A 107 1.19 -5.72 0.00
CA ASP A 107 0.85 -4.54 -0.79
C ASP A 107 -0.63 -4.53 -1.19
N TRP A 108 -1.23 -3.33 -1.20
CA TRP A 108 -2.64 -3.11 -1.53
C TRP A 108 -2.84 -2.95 -3.03
N SER A 109 -3.91 -3.55 -3.56
CA SER A 109 -4.42 -3.10 -4.86
C SER A 109 -4.95 -1.66 -4.76
N PRO A 110 -4.84 -0.85 -5.83
CA PRO A 110 -5.21 0.56 -5.77
C PRO A 110 -6.69 0.81 -5.48
N ASP A 111 -7.57 -0.17 -5.72
CA ASP A 111 -9.00 -0.12 -5.40
C ASP A 111 -9.31 -0.62 -3.97
N GLY A 112 -8.29 -1.08 -3.22
CA GLY A 112 -8.42 -1.60 -1.87
C GLY A 112 -9.18 -2.93 -1.74
N LYS A 113 -9.47 -3.62 -2.86
CA LYS A 113 -10.26 -4.86 -2.84
C LYS A 113 -9.41 -6.11 -2.76
N LYS A 114 -8.15 -6.02 -3.14
CA LYS A 114 -7.19 -7.13 -3.13
C LYS A 114 -5.92 -6.72 -2.44
N ILE A 115 -5.18 -7.73 -2.01
CA ILE A 115 -3.83 -7.59 -1.49
C ILE A 115 -2.92 -8.59 -2.19
N SER A 116 -1.64 -8.28 -2.25
CA SER A 116 -0.59 -9.24 -2.60
C SER A 116 0.42 -9.34 -1.47
N TYR A 117 1.00 -10.50 -1.29
CA TYR A 117 2.05 -10.74 -0.29
C TYR A 117 2.85 -11.98 -0.65
N VAL A 118 3.97 -12.15 0.02
CA VAL A 118 4.81 -13.36 -0.07
C VAL A 118 4.50 -14.25 1.12
N SER A 119 4.34 -15.55 0.89
CA SER A 119 4.23 -16.58 1.93
C SER A 119 5.18 -17.73 1.66
N PHE A 120 5.71 -18.31 2.74
CA PHE A 120 6.56 -19.50 2.69
C PHE A 120 5.81 -20.78 3.09
N GLU A 121 4.49 -20.75 3.19
CA GLU A 121 3.63 -21.86 3.62
C GLU A 121 3.85 -23.17 2.85
N ASN A 122 4.40 -23.10 1.65
CA ASN A 122 4.71 -24.27 0.80
C ASN A 122 6.22 -24.58 0.72
N GLY A 123 7.02 -24.08 1.66
CA GLY A 123 8.47 -24.30 1.76
C GLY A 123 9.33 -23.40 0.88
N ASN A 124 8.73 -22.65 -0.06
CA ASN A 124 9.41 -21.68 -0.92
C ASN A 124 8.67 -20.35 -0.90
N SER A 125 9.36 -19.25 -1.25
CA SER A 125 8.71 -17.95 -1.39
C SER A 125 7.74 -17.95 -2.57
N GLU A 126 6.45 -17.80 -2.29
CA GLU A 126 5.39 -17.68 -3.28
C GLU A 126 4.67 -16.35 -3.11
N ILE A 127 4.28 -15.74 -4.23
CA ILE A 127 3.46 -14.53 -4.21
C ILE A 127 2.01 -14.93 -4.30
N PHE A 128 1.20 -14.48 -3.35
CA PHE A 128 -0.24 -14.66 -3.32
C PHE A 128 -0.96 -13.35 -3.64
N ILE A 129 -2.07 -13.48 -4.34
CA ILE A 129 -3.07 -12.42 -4.50
C ILE A 129 -4.34 -12.90 -3.79
N GLN A 130 -4.82 -12.13 -2.84
CA GLN A 130 -6.01 -12.42 -2.05
C GLN A 130 -7.10 -11.38 -2.30
N ASP A 131 -8.31 -11.84 -2.58
CA ASP A 131 -9.50 -11.00 -2.65
C ASP A 131 -10.10 -10.85 -1.25
N LEU A 132 -10.28 -9.62 -0.80
CA LEU A 132 -10.71 -9.33 0.58
C LEU A 132 -12.20 -9.58 0.82
N SER A 133 -13.01 -9.56 -0.22
CA SER A 133 -14.45 -9.79 -0.10
C SER A 133 -14.80 -11.28 0.03
N SER A 134 -14.10 -12.11 -0.71
CA SER A 134 -14.33 -13.56 -0.76
C SER A 134 -13.33 -14.38 0.07
N GLY A 135 -12.22 -13.77 0.50
CA GLY A 135 -11.10 -14.45 1.14
C GLY A 135 -10.30 -15.36 0.21
N LYS A 136 -10.69 -15.44 -1.08
CA LYS A 136 -10.03 -16.33 -2.05
C LYS A 136 -8.59 -15.92 -2.29
N ARG A 137 -7.68 -16.90 -2.18
CA ARG A 137 -6.24 -16.75 -2.37
C ARG A 137 -5.81 -17.50 -3.63
N ASN A 138 -5.05 -16.84 -4.49
CA ASN A 138 -4.44 -17.47 -5.66
C ASN A 138 -2.93 -17.20 -5.62
N SER A 139 -2.10 -18.24 -5.74
CA SER A 139 -0.68 -18.04 -5.89
C SER A 139 -0.36 -17.64 -7.34
N LEU A 140 0.56 -16.70 -7.50
CA LEU A 140 1.25 -16.51 -8.77
C LEU A 140 2.02 -17.81 -9.07
N ARG A 141 2.05 -18.26 -10.36
CA ARG A 141 2.74 -19.50 -10.75
C ARG A 141 4.02 -19.74 -9.96
N ARG A 142 4.18 -20.95 -9.43
CA ARG A 142 5.40 -21.39 -8.76
C ARG A 142 6.59 -21.31 -9.72
N TYR A 143 7.51 -20.44 -9.41
CA TYR A 143 8.82 -20.40 -10.04
C TYR A 143 9.88 -20.78 -9.01
N PRO A 144 10.89 -21.58 -9.39
CA PRO A 144 11.98 -21.90 -8.48
C PRO A 144 12.76 -20.63 -8.10
N GLY A 145 13.38 -20.69 -6.91
CA GLY A 145 14.17 -19.58 -6.39
C GLY A 145 13.34 -18.53 -5.65
N ILE A 146 13.90 -17.33 -5.55
CA ILE A 146 13.29 -16.20 -4.82
C ILE A 146 12.15 -15.62 -5.65
N ASN A 147 10.99 -15.42 -5.02
CA ASN A 147 9.87 -14.64 -5.54
C ASN A 147 9.43 -13.69 -4.43
N SER A 148 9.58 -12.39 -4.62
CA SER A 148 9.43 -11.41 -3.53
C SER A 148 8.98 -10.04 -4.00
N ALA A 149 8.72 -9.16 -3.03
CA ALA A 149 8.42 -7.74 -3.20
C ALA A 149 7.35 -7.44 -4.27
N PRO A 150 6.17 -8.08 -4.21
CA PRO A 150 5.09 -7.72 -5.11
C PRO A 150 4.63 -6.29 -4.86
N VAL A 151 4.31 -5.55 -5.93
CA VAL A 151 3.75 -4.21 -5.86
C VAL A 151 2.75 -3.98 -6.98
N TRP A 152 1.58 -3.42 -6.67
CA TRP A 152 0.53 -3.14 -7.63
C TRP A 152 0.82 -1.89 -8.45
N SER A 153 0.49 -1.96 -9.75
CA SER A 153 0.45 -0.76 -10.58
C SER A 153 -0.72 0.16 -10.17
N PRO A 154 -0.60 1.50 -10.32
CA PRO A 154 -1.65 2.44 -9.93
C PRO A 154 -3.00 2.22 -10.62
N ASN A 155 -3.02 1.59 -11.79
CA ASN A 155 -4.25 1.24 -12.51
C ASN A 155 -4.79 -0.16 -12.18
N GLY A 156 -4.12 -0.91 -11.30
CA GLY A 156 -4.53 -2.25 -10.88
C GLY A 156 -4.39 -3.36 -11.92
N ASN A 157 -3.82 -3.08 -13.11
CA ASN A 157 -3.72 -4.06 -14.18
C ASN A 157 -2.47 -4.93 -14.13
N TYR A 158 -1.46 -4.48 -13.40
CA TYR A 158 -0.15 -5.15 -13.33
C TYR A 158 0.30 -5.32 -11.89
N LEU A 159 1.09 -6.38 -11.67
CA LEU A 159 1.87 -6.58 -10.45
C LEU A 159 3.34 -6.65 -10.85
N ALA A 160 4.18 -5.74 -10.34
CA ALA A 160 5.62 -5.89 -10.45
C ALA A 160 6.13 -6.72 -9.27
N PHE A 161 7.14 -7.53 -9.48
CA PHE A 161 7.71 -8.40 -8.45
C PHE A 161 9.16 -8.77 -8.78
N VAL A 162 9.85 -9.32 -7.81
CA VAL A 162 11.22 -9.83 -7.97
C VAL A 162 11.20 -11.34 -8.13
N SER A 163 11.97 -11.88 -9.08
CA SER A 163 12.17 -13.31 -9.20
C SER A 163 13.59 -13.63 -9.63
N SER A 164 14.17 -14.71 -9.04
CA SER A 164 15.50 -15.21 -9.41
C SER A 164 15.46 -16.36 -10.43
N ARG A 165 14.30 -16.63 -11.05
CA ARG A 165 14.11 -17.73 -12.01
C ARG A 165 15.02 -17.69 -13.23
N SER A 166 15.63 -16.56 -13.55
CA SER A 166 16.63 -16.41 -14.63
C SER A 166 18.07 -16.54 -14.14
N GLY A 167 18.29 -17.04 -12.90
CA GLY A 167 19.59 -17.22 -12.27
C GLY A 167 20.00 -16.10 -11.33
N ASN A 168 19.33 -14.95 -11.40
CA ASN A 168 19.62 -13.74 -10.63
C ASN A 168 18.31 -13.01 -10.29
N PRO A 169 18.19 -12.35 -9.11
CA PRO A 169 17.02 -11.54 -8.80
C PRO A 169 16.87 -10.35 -9.75
N ASP A 170 15.79 -10.36 -10.53
CA ASP A 170 15.40 -9.31 -11.45
C ASP A 170 13.95 -8.89 -11.22
N VAL A 171 13.59 -7.71 -11.71
CA VAL A 171 12.23 -7.21 -11.71
C VAL A 171 11.44 -7.78 -12.87
N TYR A 172 10.27 -8.32 -12.56
CA TYR A 172 9.29 -8.85 -13.51
C TYR A 172 7.96 -8.10 -13.39
N LEU A 173 7.19 -8.14 -14.46
CA LEU A 173 5.84 -7.59 -14.55
C LEU A 173 4.86 -8.70 -14.90
N TYR A 174 3.83 -8.88 -14.09
CA TYR A 174 2.71 -9.77 -14.34
C TYR A 174 1.50 -8.96 -14.78
N ASP A 175 0.94 -9.31 -15.92
CA ASP A 175 -0.32 -8.77 -16.43
C ASP A 175 -1.47 -9.60 -15.85
N LEU A 176 -2.32 -8.97 -15.00
CA LEU A 176 -3.41 -9.67 -14.32
C LEU A 176 -4.54 -10.12 -15.26
N LYS A 177 -4.67 -9.50 -16.43
CA LYS A 177 -5.71 -9.86 -17.41
C LYS A 177 -5.28 -11.02 -18.30
N THR A 178 -4.04 -11.00 -18.76
CA THR A 178 -3.53 -12.00 -19.71
C THR A 178 -2.70 -13.11 -19.05
N GLU A 179 -2.42 -12.97 -17.76
CA GLU A 179 -1.56 -13.85 -16.95
C GLU A 179 -0.14 -14.01 -17.51
N LYS A 180 0.29 -13.07 -18.36
CA LYS A 180 1.63 -13.06 -18.93
C LYS A 180 2.63 -12.40 -17.99
N ILE A 181 3.83 -12.97 -17.95
CA ILE A 181 4.96 -12.43 -17.20
C ILE A 181 6.03 -11.96 -18.17
N SER A 182 6.54 -10.75 -17.95
CA SER A 182 7.60 -10.12 -18.71
C SER A 182 8.76 -9.74 -17.80
N ARG A 183 9.99 -10.09 -18.16
CA ARG A 183 11.20 -9.63 -17.46
C ARG A 183 11.43 -8.14 -17.79
N ILE A 184 11.59 -7.32 -16.77
CA ILE A 184 11.75 -5.87 -16.92
C ILE A 184 13.23 -5.48 -16.85
N THR A 185 13.97 -6.09 -15.92
CA THR A 185 15.42 -5.89 -15.80
C THR A 185 16.15 -7.19 -16.09
N ALA A 186 17.39 -7.06 -16.60
CA ALA A 186 18.26 -8.18 -16.91
C ALA A 186 19.71 -7.73 -16.71
N HIS A 187 20.27 -8.03 -15.54
CA HIS A 187 21.61 -7.64 -15.16
C HIS A 187 22.19 -8.67 -14.20
N TYR A 188 23.52 -8.78 -14.11
CA TYR A 188 24.17 -9.68 -13.14
C TYR A 188 24.06 -9.22 -11.68
N GLY A 189 23.77 -7.92 -11.45
CA GLY A 189 23.49 -7.37 -10.14
C GLY A 189 22.08 -7.74 -9.67
N ILE A 190 21.86 -7.67 -8.37
CA ILE A 190 20.56 -7.91 -7.74
C ILE A 190 19.67 -6.69 -7.97
N ASP A 191 18.52 -6.88 -8.62
CA ASP A 191 17.47 -5.89 -8.81
C ASP A 191 16.28 -6.25 -7.94
N THR A 192 15.90 -5.36 -7.02
CA THR A 192 14.89 -5.65 -5.99
C THR A 192 14.03 -4.44 -5.64
N GLU A 193 12.99 -4.64 -4.82
CA GLU A 193 12.14 -3.60 -4.22
C GLU A 193 11.52 -2.65 -5.26
N PRO A 194 10.82 -3.17 -6.28
CA PRO A 194 10.19 -2.34 -7.29
C PRO A 194 9.14 -1.41 -6.68
N SER A 195 8.96 -0.24 -7.30
CA SER A 195 7.92 0.72 -6.95
C SER A 195 7.44 1.46 -8.20
N PHE A 196 6.15 1.51 -8.45
CA PHE A 196 5.61 2.24 -9.59
C PHE A 196 5.62 3.75 -9.36
N SER A 197 5.88 4.50 -10.44
CA SER A 197 5.55 5.93 -10.47
C SER A 197 4.02 6.12 -10.43
N ALA A 198 3.57 7.28 -9.95
CA ALA A 198 2.14 7.59 -9.80
C ALA A 198 1.33 7.41 -11.09
N ASN A 199 1.93 7.64 -12.26
CA ASN A 199 1.31 7.43 -13.57
C ASN A 199 1.48 6.02 -14.15
N GLY A 200 2.13 5.10 -13.43
CA GLY A 200 2.35 3.72 -13.82
C GLY A 200 3.30 3.49 -15.01
N ARG A 201 4.00 4.52 -15.48
CA ARG A 201 4.86 4.41 -16.69
C ARG A 201 6.30 4.05 -16.39
N LYS A 202 6.71 4.11 -15.14
CA LYS A 202 8.07 3.84 -14.68
C LYS A 202 8.05 2.94 -13.46
N LEU A 203 9.13 2.20 -13.27
CA LEU A 203 9.45 1.48 -12.04
C LEU A 203 10.77 1.99 -11.48
N LEU A 204 10.75 2.36 -10.21
CA LEU A 204 11.91 2.57 -9.37
C LEU A 204 12.30 1.21 -8.78
N PHE A 205 13.58 0.92 -8.65
CA PHE A 205 14.07 -0.31 -8.03
C PHE A 205 15.45 -0.09 -7.41
N THR A 206 15.80 -0.93 -6.44
CA THR A 206 17.12 -0.97 -5.84
C THR A 206 18.00 -1.92 -6.63
N SER A 207 19.25 -1.52 -6.94
CA SER A 207 20.21 -2.37 -7.66
C SER A 207 21.63 -2.15 -7.16
N ASN A 208 22.39 -3.25 -7.05
CA ASN A 208 23.83 -3.21 -6.74
C ASN A 208 24.71 -3.26 -8.00
N ARG A 209 24.17 -3.04 -9.20
CA ARG A 209 24.86 -3.10 -10.49
C ARG A 209 26.08 -2.17 -10.61
N SER A 210 26.15 -1.13 -9.79
CA SER A 210 27.29 -0.19 -9.72
C SER A 210 28.21 -0.46 -8.51
N GLY A 211 28.15 -1.66 -7.92
CA GLY A 211 28.95 -2.09 -6.77
C GLY A 211 28.17 -2.08 -5.47
N THR A 212 27.53 -0.96 -5.13
CA THR A 212 26.72 -0.80 -3.90
C THR A 212 25.24 -0.56 -4.26
N PRO A 213 24.30 -0.86 -3.33
CA PRO A 213 22.88 -0.62 -3.56
C PRO A 213 22.57 0.85 -3.85
N GLN A 214 21.96 1.10 -5.00
CA GLN A 214 21.53 2.41 -5.46
C GLN A 214 20.13 2.32 -6.07
N LEU A 215 19.45 3.46 -6.15
CA LEU A 215 18.17 3.54 -6.82
C LEU A 215 18.33 3.72 -8.32
N TYR A 216 17.57 2.95 -9.06
CA TYR A 216 17.47 3.02 -10.51
C TYR A 216 16.00 3.14 -10.91
N GLU A 217 15.76 3.77 -12.04
CA GLU A 217 14.44 3.90 -12.65
C GLU A 217 14.46 3.24 -14.03
N VAL A 218 13.45 2.47 -14.36
CA VAL A 218 13.21 1.92 -15.70
C VAL A 218 11.92 2.47 -16.28
N SER A 219 11.97 2.96 -17.52
CA SER A 219 10.78 3.27 -18.30
C SER A 219 10.14 1.99 -18.81
N LEU A 220 8.85 1.75 -18.49
CA LEU A 220 8.12 0.58 -18.99
C LEU A 220 7.81 0.67 -20.49
N ILE A 221 7.86 1.87 -21.06
CA ILE A 221 7.61 2.10 -22.49
C ILE A 221 8.88 1.90 -23.30
N THR A 222 9.97 2.59 -22.94
CA THR A 222 11.22 2.58 -23.74
C THR A 222 12.23 1.57 -23.25
N ARG A 223 12.03 0.96 -22.08
CA ARG A 223 12.96 0.05 -21.39
C ARG A 223 14.31 0.70 -21.01
N LYS A 224 14.42 2.01 -21.16
CA LYS A 224 15.62 2.74 -20.73
C LYS A 224 15.73 2.73 -19.20
N ILE A 225 16.91 2.37 -18.71
CA ILE A 225 17.26 2.39 -17.28
C ILE A 225 18.16 3.59 -17.00
N SER A 226 17.91 4.28 -15.89
CA SER A 226 18.70 5.43 -15.43
C SER A 226 18.97 5.31 -13.94
N ARG A 227 20.18 5.62 -13.49
CA ARG A 227 20.53 5.72 -12.06
C ARG A 227 19.94 7.00 -11.49
N ILE A 228 19.41 6.94 -10.26
CA ILE A 228 18.73 8.05 -9.58
C ILE A 228 19.58 8.59 -8.42
N THR A 229 20.25 7.73 -7.66
CA THR A 229 21.08 8.14 -6.52
C THR A 229 22.56 7.98 -6.84
N PHE A 230 23.36 8.94 -6.40
CA PHE A 230 24.80 8.99 -6.68
C PHE A 230 25.65 9.12 -5.42
N ASP A 231 25.09 9.70 -4.35
CA ASP A 231 25.74 9.92 -3.07
C ASP A 231 25.40 8.78 -2.09
N GLY A 232 26.33 8.50 -1.17
CA GLY A 232 26.18 7.44 -0.18
C GLY A 232 26.44 6.03 -0.71
N ASN A 233 26.72 5.12 0.20
CA ASN A 233 27.07 3.73 -0.13
C ASN A 233 25.87 2.77 -0.11
N TYR A 234 24.71 3.20 0.40
CA TYR A 234 23.53 2.39 0.47
C TYR A 234 22.27 3.24 0.33
N ASN A 235 21.62 3.14 -0.81
CA ASN A 235 20.35 3.78 -1.11
C ASN A 235 19.36 2.72 -1.60
N ALA A 236 18.29 2.48 -0.84
CA ALA A 236 17.36 1.37 -1.09
C ALA A 236 15.92 1.74 -0.78
N ARG A 237 14.97 0.87 -1.17
CA ARG A 237 13.54 0.98 -0.86
C ARG A 237 12.89 2.27 -1.31
N GLY A 238 13.27 2.76 -2.50
CA GLY A 238 12.69 3.98 -3.04
C GLY A 238 11.18 3.86 -3.28
N ARG A 239 10.45 4.93 -2.92
CA ARG A 239 9.02 5.08 -3.19
C ARG A 239 8.74 6.46 -3.75
N TYR A 240 7.91 6.54 -4.79
CA TYR A 240 7.43 7.84 -5.27
C TYR A 240 6.42 8.43 -4.30
N PHE A 241 6.49 9.75 -4.13
CA PHE A 241 5.39 10.50 -3.57
C PHE A 241 4.20 10.51 -4.53
N PRO A 242 2.96 10.73 -4.02
CA PRO A 242 1.77 10.85 -4.86
C PRO A 242 1.86 11.97 -5.91
N ASP A 243 2.68 12.98 -5.67
CA ASP A 243 2.95 14.08 -6.61
C ASP A 243 3.74 13.64 -7.87
N GLY A 244 4.32 12.44 -7.84
CA GLY A 244 5.12 11.87 -8.91
C GLY A 244 6.46 12.59 -9.17
N LYS A 245 6.85 13.55 -8.32
CA LYS A 245 8.07 14.36 -8.46
C LYS A 245 9.12 13.99 -7.44
N ASN A 246 8.70 13.69 -6.23
CA ASN A 246 9.58 13.40 -5.11
C ASN A 246 9.68 11.89 -4.89
N ILE A 247 10.83 11.46 -4.35
CA ILE A 247 11.11 10.06 -3.97
C ILE A 247 11.58 10.07 -2.52
N VAL A 248 11.01 9.19 -1.69
CA VAL A 248 11.53 8.85 -0.37
C VAL A 248 12.27 7.52 -0.45
N PHE A 249 13.38 7.39 0.26
CA PHE A 249 14.19 6.17 0.26
C PHE A 249 14.97 6.01 1.57
N VAL A 250 15.47 4.80 1.81
CA VAL A 250 16.37 4.51 2.93
C VAL A 250 17.80 4.81 2.51
N LEU A 251 18.45 5.70 3.26
CA LEU A 251 19.87 6.02 3.13
C LEU A 251 20.60 5.51 4.37
N SER A 252 21.65 4.69 4.19
CA SER A 252 22.58 4.38 5.25
C SER A 252 23.85 5.22 5.09
N LEU A 253 24.17 5.97 6.12
CA LEU A 253 25.41 6.76 6.25
C LEU A 253 26.48 6.04 7.07
N ILE A 254 26.33 4.75 7.33
CA ILE A 254 27.35 3.95 8.03
C ILE A 254 28.52 3.80 7.06
N HIS A 255 29.64 4.38 7.44
CA HIS A 255 30.93 4.33 6.74
C HIS A 255 31.75 3.16 7.24
#